data_04227a073eabada5a1d0f4b030134639
#
_entry.id   04227a073eabada5a1d0f4b030134639
#
_cell.length_a   1.000
_cell.length_b   1.000
_cell.length_c   1.000
_cell.angle_alpha   90.00
_cell.angle_beta   90.00
_cell.angle_gamma   90.00
#
_symmetry.space_group_name_H-M   'P 1'
#
loop_
_entity.id
_entity.type
_entity.pdbx_description
1 polymer ?
#
loop_
_entity_poly.entity_id
_entity_poly.type
_entity_poly.pdbx_seq_one_letter_code
_entity_poly.pdbx_strand_id
1 'polypeptide(L)'
;MLLKVRNLQVAYGHIKALHGIDFDIDEGEIVTIIGANGAGKSSTLRALSRMIPSGPGTRMTFAGEDLLKYPPEKVVSRLGISHVPEGRRLFGNLTVLENLQLATFSRKDRDGIKGDIGRVFSIFSRLEERKLQKAGTLSGGEQQMLAVGRAFMSGRRLMLLDEPSMGLSPLLMKRVFHSLKEINESEGTAILLVEQNARLALKFAGRGYVLETGHMVLEGDSEALLNNDDVKKAYLGG
;
A
#
# COMPACT_ATOMS: atom_id res chain seq x y z
N MET A 1 5.33 -14.57 -10.06
CA MET A 1 5.91 -13.85 -8.89
C MET A 1 6.31 -12.46 -9.32
N LEU A 2 5.69 -11.44 -8.71
CA LEU A 2 5.94 -10.02 -8.99
C LEU A 2 7.06 -9.46 -8.10
N LEU A 3 6.94 -9.66 -6.78
CA LEU A 3 7.91 -9.20 -5.79
C LEU A 3 8.45 -10.40 -5.01
N LYS A 4 9.77 -10.44 -4.83
CA LYS A 4 10.45 -11.42 -3.97
C LYS A 4 11.39 -10.68 -3.03
N VAL A 5 11.18 -10.84 -1.73
CA VAL A 5 11.97 -10.23 -0.66
C VAL A 5 12.63 -11.32 0.16
N ARG A 6 13.93 -11.18 0.40
CA ARG A 6 14.71 -12.12 1.20
C ARG A 6 15.66 -11.35 2.12
N ASN A 7 15.65 -11.75 3.37
CA ASN A 7 16.47 -11.21 4.45
C ASN A 7 16.37 -9.68 4.55
N LEU A 8 15.13 -9.14 4.46
CA LEU A 8 14.94 -7.68 4.58
C LEU A 8 15.23 -7.25 6.01
N GLN A 9 16.30 -6.49 6.16
CA GLN A 9 16.71 -5.88 7.41
C GLN A 9 16.55 -4.35 7.33
N VAL A 10 16.05 -3.74 8.39
CA VAL A 10 15.91 -2.28 8.52
C VAL A 10 16.31 -1.88 9.92
N ALA A 11 17.10 -0.80 10.03
CA ALA A 11 17.48 -0.20 11.30
C ALA A 11 17.36 1.32 11.25
N TYR A 12 16.98 1.92 12.36
CA TYR A 12 16.98 3.36 12.62
C TYR A 12 18.02 3.65 13.71
N GLY A 13 19.21 4.06 13.29
CA GLY A 13 20.37 4.16 14.18
C GLY A 13 20.71 2.78 14.77
N HIS A 14 20.63 2.64 16.08
CA HIS A 14 20.91 1.38 16.79
C HIS A 14 19.69 0.46 16.95
N ILE A 15 18.48 0.93 16.59
CA ILE A 15 17.26 0.17 16.77
C ILE A 15 16.95 -0.60 15.49
N LYS A 16 17.00 -1.92 15.54
CA LYS A 16 16.56 -2.78 14.44
C LYS A 16 15.03 -2.87 14.42
N ALA A 17 14.41 -2.46 13.33
CA ALA A 17 12.97 -2.55 13.11
C ALA A 17 12.58 -3.82 12.35
N LEU A 18 13.47 -4.38 11.51
CA LEU A 18 13.28 -5.66 10.82
C LEU A 18 14.54 -6.49 10.94
N HIS A 19 14.38 -7.77 11.24
CA HIS A 19 15.46 -8.70 11.58
C HIS A 19 15.76 -9.75 10.50
N GLY A 20 15.43 -9.45 9.23
CA GLY A 20 15.67 -10.38 8.12
C GLY A 20 14.39 -11.12 7.75
N ILE A 21 13.34 -10.38 7.34
CA ILE A 21 12.06 -10.97 6.95
C ILE A 21 12.09 -11.39 5.47
N ASP A 22 11.37 -12.48 5.19
CA ASP A 22 11.15 -13.04 3.87
C ASP A 22 9.66 -12.98 3.54
N PHE A 23 9.31 -12.60 2.31
CA PHE A 23 7.95 -12.70 1.78
C PHE A 23 7.93 -12.52 0.26
N ASP A 24 6.82 -12.90 -0.35
CA ASP A 24 6.60 -12.86 -1.79
C ASP A 24 5.21 -12.29 -2.13
N ILE A 25 5.07 -11.72 -3.33
CA ILE A 25 3.79 -11.25 -3.89
C ILE A 25 3.73 -11.68 -5.35
N ASP A 26 2.61 -12.26 -5.77
CA ASP A 26 2.36 -12.60 -7.16
C ASP A 26 1.70 -11.45 -7.94
N GLU A 27 1.68 -11.55 -9.29
CA GLU A 27 0.99 -10.57 -10.14
C GLU A 27 -0.50 -10.56 -9.80
N GLY A 28 -1.06 -9.38 -9.61
CA GLY A 28 -2.49 -9.20 -9.29
C GLY A 28 -2.92 -9.71 -7.90
N GLU A 29 -1.99 -10.14 -7.06
CA GLU A 29 -2.30 -10.67 -5.73
C GLU A 29 -2.57 -9.53 -4.74
N ILE A 30 -3.53 -9.76 -3.82
CA ILE A 30 -3.71 -8.92 -2.62
C ILE A 30 -3.13 -9.67 -1.43
N VAL A 31 -2.06 -9.13 -0.87
CA VAL A 31 -1.35 -9.66 0.30
C VAL A 31 -1.44 -8.67 1.45
N THR A 32 -1.54 -9.18 2.68
CA THR A 32 -1.48 -8.34 3.88
C THR A 32 -0.36 -8.73 4.83
N ILE A 33 0.22 -7.74 5.50
CA ILE A 33 1.07 -7.93 6.67
C ILE A 33 0.33 -7.35 7.87
N ILE A 34 -0.04 -8.20 8.80
CA ILE A 34 -0.68 -7.82 10.06
C ILE A 34 0.33 -7.86 11.21
N GLY A 35 0.06 -7.10 12.26
CA GLY A 35 0.91 -7.05 13.45
C GLY A 35 0.60 -5.84 14.31
N ALA A 36 1.07 -5.86 15.55
CA ALA A 36 0.92 -4.76 16.50
C ALA A 36 1.63 -3.47 16.04
N ASN A 37 1.32 -2.34 16.70
CA ASN A 37 2.06 -1.10 16.50
C ASN A 37 3.53 -1.30 16.89
N GLY A 38 4.44 -0.79 16.04
CA GLY A 38 5.87 -1.00 16.24
C GLY A 38 6.42 -2.34 15.74
N ALA A 39 5.60 -3.25 15.22
CA ALA A 39 6.07 -4.54 14.69
C ALA A 39 7.00 -4.44 13.47
N GLY A 40 7.04 -3.29 12.77
CA GLY A 40 7.87 -3.08 11.59
C GLY A 40 7.10 -2.95 10.26
N LYS A 41 5.76 -2.96 10.30
CA LYS A 41 4.89 -2.91 9.10
C LYS A 41 5.21 -1.74 8.16
N SER A 42 5.15 -0.51 8.65
CA SER A 42 5.46 0.69 7.85
C SER A 42 6.93 0.74 7.41
N SER A 43 7.85 0.17 8.21
CA SER A 43 9.27 0.06 7.84
C SER A 43 9.45 -0.87 6.64
N THR A 44 8.66 -1.95 6.55
CA THR A 44 8.63 -2.84 5.38
C THR A 44 8.24 -2.07 4.12
N LEU A 45 7.13 -1.31 4.15
CA LEU A 45 6.68 -0.52 2.99
C LEU A 45 7.67 0.58 2.59
N ARG A 46 8.27 1.26 3.58
CA ARG A 46 9.29 2.29 3.33
C ARG A 46 10.56 1.71 2.72
N ALA A 47 10.96 0.51 3.10
CA ALA A 47 12.10 -0.18 2.49
C ALA A 47 11.80 -0.61 1.05
N LEU A 48 10.61 -1.14 0.76
CA LEU A 48 10.16 -1.48 -0.59
C LEU A 48 10.09 -0.26 -1.51
N SER A 49 9.59 0.87 -1.02
CA SER A 49 9.58 2.14 -1.77
C SER A 49 10.94 2.85 -1.80
N ARG A 50 11.99 2.23 -1.24
CA ARG A 50 13.36 2.76 -1.17
C ARG A 50 13.48 4.10 -0.44
N MET A 51 12.48 4.47 0.36
CA MET A 51 12.50 5.69 1.18
C MET A 51 13.46 5.59 2.37
N ILE A 52 13.80 4.36 2.77
CA ILE A 52 14.82 4.08 3.79
C ILE A 52 15.77 3.00 3.28
N PRO A 53 17.04 3.00 3.71
CA PRO A 53 17.98 1.96 3.34
C PRO A 53 17.62 0.62 4.00
N SER A 54 17.94 -0.46 3.31
CA SER A 54 17.90 -1.82 3.85
C SER A 54 19.29 -2.27 4.30
N GLY A 55 19.33 -3.16 5.29
CA GLY A 55 20.57 -3.70 5.84
C GLY A 55 21.32 -4.65 4.90
N PRO A 56 22.54 -5.03 5.27
CA PRO A 56 23.38 -5.91 4.46
C PRO A 56 22.74 -7.29 4.28
N GLY A 57 22.96 -7.91 3.11
CA GLY A 57 22.41 -9.22 2.78
C GLY A 57 20.92 -9.20 2.39
N THR A 58 20.24 -8.04 2.43
CA THR A 58 18.88 -7.90 1.88
C THR A 58 18.90 -8.10 0.37
N ARG A 59 17.94 -8.87 -0.14
CA ARG A 59 17.68 -9.04 -1.57
C ARG A 59 16.21 -8.76 -1.85
N MET A 60 15.94 -7.88 -2.79
CA MET A 60 14.59 -7.54 -3.24
C MET A 60 14.56 -7.56 -4.77
N THR A 61 13.75 -8.44 -5.33
CA THR A 61 13.57 -8.57 -6.79
C THR A 61 12.13 -8.22 -7.12
N PHE A 62 11.95 -7.32 -8.08
CA PHE A 62 10.64 -6.91 -8.60
C PHE A 62 10.58 -7.16 -10.09
N ALA A 63 9.67 -8.02 -10.54
CA ALA A 63 9.52 -8.43 -11.93
C ALA A 63 10.86 -8.88 -12.59
N GLY A 64 11.68 -9.60 -11.84
CA GLY A 64 13.00 -10.08 -12.27
C GLY A 64 14.15 -9.06 -12.14
N GLU A 65 13.86 -7.81 -11.82
CA GLU A 65 14.87 -6.76 -11.67
C GLU A 65 15.24 -6.56 -10.17
N ASP A 66 16.52 -6.33 -9.90
CA ASP A 66 17.00 -6.01 -8.53
C ASP A 66 16.51 -4.62 -8.11
N LEU A 67 15.55 -4.59 -7.18
CA LEU A 67 14.94 -3.37 -6.67
C LEU A 67 15.96 -2.44 -5.98
N LEU A 68 17.03 -2.99 -5.40
CA LEU A 68 18.05 -2.22 -4.70
C LEU A 68 18.85 -1.28 -5.62
N LYS A 69 18.85 -1.53 -6.92
CA LYS A 69 19.53 -0.69 -7.92
C LYS A 69 18.77 0.59 -8.26
N TYR A 70 17.54 0.73 -7.80
CA TYR A 70 16.68 1.86 -8.14
C TYR A 70 16.57 2.86 -6.99
N PRO A 71 16.75 4.17 -7.25
CA PRO A 71 16.40 5.21 -6.30
C PRO A 71 14.87 5.37 -6.20
N PRO A 72 14.34 5.99 -5.13
CA PRO A 72 12.89 6.05 -4.85
C PRO A 72 12.04 6.53 -6.03
N GLU A 73 12.47 7.57 -6.74
CA GLU A 73 11.75 8.13 -7.88
C GLU A 73 11.66 7.16 -9.07
N LYS A 74 12.63 6.24 -9.21
CA LYS A 74 12.61 5.21 -10.25
C LYS A 74 11.78 4.00 -9.86
N VAL A 75 11.65 3.73 -8.56
CA VAL A 75 10.72 2.71 -8.05
C VAL A 75 9.29 3.03 -8.48
N VAL A 76 8.89 4.30 -8.37
CA VAL A 76 7.57 4.75 -8.84
C VAL A 76 7.52 4.82 -10.37
N SER A 77 8.42 5.61 -10.99
CA SER A 77 8.28 6.00 -12.41
C SER A 77 8.63 4.89 -13.39
N ARG A 78 9.50 3.94 -13.04
CA ARG A 78 9.94 2.84 -13.91
C ARG A 78 9.33 1.51 -13.53
N LEU A 79 9.33 1.17 -12.24
CA LEU A 79 8.86 -0.13 -11.77
C LEU A 79 7.34 -0.14 -11.53
N GLY A 80 6.71 1.02 -11.36
CA GLY A 80 5.27 1.15 -11.14
C GLY A 80 4.85 0.72 -9.73
N ILE A 81 5.75 0.85 -8.74
CA ILE A 81 5.42 0.63 -7.33
C ILE A 81 4.99 1.97 -6.72
N SER A 82 3.72 2.09 -6.35
CA SER A 82 3.18 3.27 -5.68
C SER A 82 3.04 3.04 -4.18
N HIS A 83 3.06 4.13 -3.39
CA HIS A 83 2.97 4.04 -1.93
C HIS A 83 1.99 5.08 -1.38
N VAL A 84 0.98 4.61 -0.67
CA VAL A 84 0.06 5.43 0.15
C VAL A 84 0.53 5.32 1.59
N PRO A 85 1.27 6.30 2.12
CA PRO A 85 1.75 6.25 3.49
C PRO A 85 0.63 6.59 4.48
N GLU A 86 0.85 6.22 5.74
CA GLU A 86 0.02 6.68 6.85
C GLU A 86 -0.12 8.21 6.85
N GLY A 87 -1.32 8.72 7.16
CA GLY A 87 -1.62 10.15 7.18
C GLY A 87 -1.82 10.77 5.79
N ARG A 88 -2.01 9.95 4.74
CA ARG A 88 -2.47 10.33 3.37
C ARG A 88 -1.51 11.21 2.58
N ARG A 89 -0.76 12.12 3.21
CA ARG A 89 0.25 13.01 2.62
C ARG A 89 -0.23 13.76 1.37
N LEU A 90 -1.44 14.35 1.44
CA LEU A 90 -2.01 15.17 0.38
C LEU A 90 -1.43 16.59 0.37
N PHE A 91 -1.46 17.23 -0.79
CA PHE A 91 -1.22 18.67 -0.91
C PHE A 91 -2.52 19.41 -0.63
N GLY A 92 -2.77 19.76 0.64
CA GLY A 92 -4.05 20.29 1.12
C GLY A 92 -4.47 21.63 0.49
N ASN A 93 -3.52 22.43 0.03
CA ASN A 93 -3.74 23.71 -0.67
C ASN A 93 -4.07 23.57 -2.16
N LEU A 94 -3.81 22.39 -2.74
CA LEU A 94 -4.16 22.06 -4.11
C LEU A 94 -5.56 21.44 -4.17
N THR A 95 -6.22 21.57 -5.31
CA THR A 95 -7.50 20.91 -5.60
C THR A 95 -7.33 19.40 -5.74
N VAL A 96 -8.45 18.68 -5.74
CA VAL A 96 -8.47 17.21 -6.04
C VAL A 96 -7.80 16.95 -7.38
N LEU A 97 -8.20 17.67 -8.43
CA LEU A 97 -7.65 17.49 -9.79
C LEU A 97 -6.16 17.77 -9.83
N GLU A 98 -5.69 18.86 -9.22
CA GLU A 98 -4.26 19.21 -9.17
C GLU A 98 -3.45 18.17 -8.40
N ASN A 99 -3.99 17.58 -7.33
CA ASN A 99 -3.35 16.47 -6.62
C ASN A 99 -3.17 15.24 -7.51
N LEU A 100 -4.18 14.88 -8.33
CA LEU A 100 -4.09 13.78 -9.28
C LEU A 100 -3.09 14.08 -10.40
N GLN A 101 -3.12 15.28 -10.96
CA GLN A 101 -2.19 15.72 -12.01
C GLN A 101 -0.74 15.72 -11.52
N LEU A 102 -0.48 16.20 -10.31
CA LEU A 102 0.87 16.21 -9.72
C LEU A 102 1.44 14.81 -9.56
N ALA A 103 0.60 13.81 -9.28
CA ALA A 103 1.05 12.41 -9.19
C ALA A 103 1.59 11.85 -10.51
N THR A 104 1.31 12.49 -11.63
CA THR A 104 1.79 12.09 -12.96
C THR A 104 3.05 12.83 -13.42
N PHE A 105 3.70 13.59 -12.54
CA PHE A 105 4.85 14.46 -12.88
C PHE A 105 5.95 13.74 -13.68
N SER A 106 6.20 12.47 -13.40
CA SER A 106 7.21 11.67 -14.11
C SER A 106 6.72 11.04 -15.43
N ARG A 107 5.43 11.17 -15.74
CA ARG A 107 4.80 10.58 -16.94
C ARG A 107 4.82 11.56 -18.11
N LYS A 108 4.91 11.02 -19.34
CA LYS A 108 4.92 11.80 -20.60
C LYS A 108 3.73 11.50 -21.51
N ASP A 109 2.92 10.49 -21.18
CA ASP A 109 1.80 9.99 -21.95
C ASP A 109 0.51 10.79 -21.65
N ARG A 110 0.34 11.94 -22.27
CA ARG A 110 -0.77 12.87 -21.99
C ARG A 110 -2.17 12.26 -22.12
N ASP A 111 -2.38 11.44 -23.15
CA ASP A 111 -3.68 10.80 -23.38
C ASP A 111 -3.95 9.70 -22.35
N GLY A 112 -2.94 8.90 -21.98
CA GLY A 112 -3.03 7.97 -20.86
C GLY A 112 -3.36 8.65 -19.53
N ILE A 113 -2.74 9.80 -19.25
CA ILE A 113 -3.04 10.58 -18.04
C ILE A 113 -4.50 11.02 -17.99
N LYS A 114 -5.07 11.51 -19.10
CA LYS A 114 -6.49 11.90 -19.16
C LYS A 114 -7.42 10.71 -18.94
N GLY A 115 -7.13 9.59 -19.58
CA GLY A 115 -7.87 8.35 -19.38
C GLY A 115 -7.85 7.89 -17.91
N ASP A 116 -6.68 7.95 -17.29
CA ASP A 116 -6.50 7.56 -15.89
C ASP A 116 -7.22 8.49 -14.90
N ILE A 117 -7.24 9.79 -15.15
CA ILE A 117 -8.06 10.74 -14.35
C ILE A 117 -9.54 10.36 -14.47
N GLY A 118 -10.02 10.07 -15.68
CA GLY A 118 -11.38 9.59 -15.89
C GLY A 118 -11.65 8.28 -15.13
N ARG A 119 -10.69 7.35 -15.14
CA ARG A 119 -10.79 6.09 -14.39
C ARG A 119 -10.85 6.30 -12.88
N VAL A 120 -9.99 7.16 -12.33
CA VAL A 120 -10.04 7.54 -10.90
C VAL A 120 -11.41 8.13 -10.55
N PHE A 121 -11.97 8.98 -11.38
CA PHE A 121 -13.28 9.58 -11.14
C PHE A 121 -14.43 8.57 -11.28
N SER A 122 -14.33 7.58 -12.18
CA SER A 122 -15.31 6.50 -12.25
C SER A 122 -15.34 5.64 -10.99
N ILE A 123 -14.17 5.34 -10.42
CA ILE A 123 -14.04 4.57 -9.17
C ILE A 123 -14.45 5.43 -7.96
N PHE A 124 -14.08 6.69 -7.96
CA PHE A 124 -14.32 7.63 -6.86
C PHE A 124 -15.19 8.81 -7.31
N SER A 125 -16.47 8.57 -7.62
CA SER A 125 -17.42 9.58 -8.12
C SER A 125 -17.48 10.84 -7.23
N ARG A 126 -17.32 10.69 -5.91
CA ARG A 126 -17.25 11.83 -4.97
C ARG A 126 -16.08 12.75 -5.22
N LEU A 127 -14.95 12.24 -5.71
CA LEU A 127 -13.80 13.06 -6.07
C LEU A 127 -14.08 13.87 -7.35
N GLU A 128 -14.85 13.31 -8.28
CA GLU A 128 -15.26 14.03 -9.49
C GLU A 128 -16.15 15.23 -9.16
N GLU A 129 -17.19 15.02 -8.32
CA GLU A 129 -18.07 16.07 -7.83
C GLU A 129 -17.32 17.24 -7.19
N ARG A 130 -16.15 16.93 -6.59
CA ARG A 130 -15.32 17.86 -5.82
C ARG A 130 -13.98 18.16 -6.49
N LYS A 131 -13.84 17.92 -7.79
CA LYS A 131 -12.54 18.01 -8.49
C LYS A 131 -11.84 19.35 -8.38
N LEU A 132 -12.58 20.44 -8.20
CA LEU A 132 -12.05 21.81 -7.99
C LEU A 132 -11.95 22.20 -6.51
N GLN A 133 -12.39 21.35 -5.58
CA GLN A 133 -12.30 21.61 -4.15
C GLN A 133 -10.87 21.36 -3.64
N LYS A 134 -10.39 22.19 -2.70
CA LYS A 134 -9.08 21.99 -2.06
C LYS A 134 -9.06 20.70 -1.23
N ALA A 135 -8.03 19.89 -1.41
CA ALA A 135 -7.91 18.59 -0.77
C ALA A 135 -7.92 18.64 0.77
N GLY A 136 -7.41 19.73 1.36
CA GLY A 136 -7.42 19.93 2.81
C GLY A 136 -8.81 20.11 3.42
N THR A 137 -9.84 20.44 2.60
CA THR A 137 -11.23 20.65 3.04
C THR A 137 -12.12 19.43 2.83
N LEU A 138 -11.58 18.34 2.29
CA LEU A 138 -12.28 17.07 2.11
C LEU A 138 -12.47 16.34 3.45
N SER A 139 -13.51 15.51 3.52
CA SER A 139 -13.66 14.56 4.64
C SER A 139 -12.52 13.54 4.66
N GLY A 140 -12.28 12.92 5.82
CA GLY A 140 -11.21 11.94 5.97
C GLY A 140 -11.29 10.78 4.97
N GLY A 141 -12.50 10.30 4.65
CA GLY A 141 -12.69 9.25 3.65
C GLY A 141 -12.39 9.72 2.21
N GLU A 142 -12.83 10.93 1.85
CA GLU A 142 -12.52 11.52 0.54
C GLU A 142 -11.01 11.79 0.39
N GLN A 143 -10.35 12.22 1.45
CA GLN A 143 -8.89 12.35 1.46
C GLN A 143 -8.19 11.01 1.26
N GLN A 144 -8.70 9.92 1.86
CA GLN A 144 -8.16 8.58 1.67
C GLN A 144 -8.36 8.09 0.23
N MET A 145 -9.56 8.30 -0.34
CA MET A 145 -9.83 8.01 -1.74
C MET A 145 -8.90 8.78 -2.68
N LEU A 146 -8.65 10.07 -2.39
CA LEU A 146 -7.70 10.88 -3.16
C LEU A 146 -6.26 10.37 -3.04
N ALA A 147 -5.83 9.93 -1.85
CA ALA A 147 -4.50 9.34 -1.67
C ALA A 147 -4.33 8.04 -2.49
N VAL A 148 -5.34 7.17 -2.51
CA VAL A 148 -5.38 5.96 -3.36
C VAL A 148 -5.38 6.36 -4.84
N GLY A 149 -6.22 7.32 -5.25
CA GLY A 149 -6.26 7.82 -6.63
C GLY A 149 -4.90 8.37 -7.10
N ARG A 150 -4.18 9.10 -6.25
CA ARG A 150 -2.82 9.57 -6.53
C ARG A 150 -1.83 8.42 -6.71
N ALA A 151 -1.91 7.39 -5.88
CA ALA A 151 -1.07 6.20 -6.02
C ALA A 151 -1.37 5.50 -7.35
N PHE A 152 -2.63 5.33 -7.71
CA PHE A 152 -3.05 4.79 -9.01
C PHE A 152 -2.48 5.59 -10.20
N MET A 153 -2.51 6.93 -10.13
CA MET A 153 -1.97 7.81 -11.17
C MET A 153 -0.46 7.69 -11.33
N SER A 154 0.28 7.38 -10.24
CA SER A 154 1.75 7.36 -10.24
C SER A 154 2.37 6.01 -10.61
N GLY A 155 1.71 4.89 -10.28
CA GLY A 155 2.23 3.55 -10.59
C GLY A 155 1.20 2.47 -10.25
N ARG A 156 1.04 1.47 -11.15
CA ARG A 156 -0.09 0.53 -11.12
C ARG A 156 0.28 -0.94 -11.00
N ARG A 157 1.57 -1.29 -10.94
CA ARG A 157 1.95 -2.70 -10.85
C ARG A 157 1.83 -3.24 -9.43
N LEU A 158 2.26 -2.45 -8.44
CA LEU A 158 2.14 -2.78 -7.02
C LEU A 158 1.78 -1.53 -6.23
N MET A 159 0.69 -1.59 -5.46
CA MET A 159 0.28 -0.52 -4.56
C MET A 159 0.57 -0.92 -3.11
N LEU A 160 1.42 -0.14 -2.44
CA LEU A 160 1.75 -0.28 -1.03
C LEU A 160 0.83 0.62 -0.21
N LEU A 161 0.08 0.04 0.75
CA LEU A 161 -0.91 0.76 1.55
C LEU A 161 -0.58 0.65 3.04
N ASP A 162 -0.31 1.78 3.67
CA ASP A 162 0.02 1.87 5.09
C ASP A 162 -1.20 2.32 5.90
N GLU A 163 -1.85 1.37 6.58
CA GLU A 163 -3.04 1.54 7.43
C GLU A 163 -4.16 2.39 6.79
N PRO A 164 -4.65 2.02 5.58
CA PRO A 164 -5.62 2.84 4.85
C PRO A 164 -6.98 2.95 5.54
N SER A 165 -7.28 2.11 6.52
CA SER A 165 -8.53 2.16 7.30
C SER A 165 -8.49 3.15 8.47
N MET A 166 -7.30 3.63 8.85
CA MET A 166 -7.12 4.41 10.08
C MET A 166 -7.93 5.71 10.07
N GLY A 167 -8.71 5.93 11.15
CA GLY A 167 -9.52 7.14 11.34
C GLY A 167 -10.72 7.25 10.39
N LEU A 168 -11.15 6.13 9.77
CA LEU A 168 -12.34 6.09 8.93
C LEU A 168 -13.53 5.47 9.67
N SER A 169 -14.74 5.96 9.37
CA SER A 169 -15.97 5.28 9.79
C SER A 169 -16.12 3.93 9.08
N PRO A 170 -16.88 2.96 9.66
CA PRO A 170 -17.07 1.65 9.05
C PRO A 170 -17.60 1.69 7.61
N LEU A 171 -18.47 2.66 7.31
CA LEU A 171 -19.01 2.85 5.96
C LEU A 171 -17.93 3.33 4.98
N LEU A 172 -17.08 4.26 5.39
CA LEU A 172 -16.00 4.78 4.56
C LEU A 172 -14.90 3.74 4.35
N MET A 173 -14.57 2.94 5.39
CA MET A 173 -13.68 1.79 5.24
C MET A 173 -14.16 0.84 4.14
N LYS A 174 -15.43 0.40 4.22
CA LYS A 174 -16.01 -0.49 3.19
C LYS A 174 -15.87 0.09 1.79
N ARG A 175 -16.12 1.39 1.61
CA ARG A 175 -15.97 2.06 0.29
C ARG A 175 -14.54 2.06 -0.20
N VAL A 176 -13.56 2.41 0.65
CA VAL A 176 -12.13 2.40 0.29
C VAL A 176 -11.69 1.00 -0.11
N PHE A 177 -12.01 -0.03 0.69
CA PHE A 177 -11.63 -1.41 0.38
C PHE A 177 -12.34 -1.94 -0.87
N HIS A 178 -13.59 -1.56 -1.10
CA HIS A 178 -14.29 -1.90 -2.34
C HIS A 178 -13.59 -1.30 -3.56
N SER A 179 -13.21 -0.01 -3.50
CA SER A 179 -12.48 0.63 -4.59
C SER A 179 -11.09 0.04 -4.81
N LEU A 180 -10.39 -0.38 -3.75
CA LEU A 180 -9.11 -1.10 -3.87
C LEU A 180 -9.30 -2.45 -4.56
N LYS A 181 -10.37 -3.16 -4.24
CA LYS A 181 -10.74 -4.42 -4.89
C LYS A 181 -11.04 -4.20 -6.37
N GLU A 182 -11.81 -3.16 -6.69
CA GLU A 182 -12.10 -2.77 -8.08
C GLU A 182 -10.83 -2.45 -8.86
N ILE A 183 -9.88 -1.70 -8.29
CA ILE A 183 -8.58 -1.42 -8.91
C ILE A 183 -7.80 -2.71 -9.15
N ASN A 184 -7.75 -3.61 -8.17
CA ASN A 184 -7.06 -4.89 -8.31
C ASN A 184 -7.66 -5.73 -9.45
N GLU A 185 -8.99 -5.89 -9.48
CA GLU A 185 -9.68 -6.75 -10.45
C GLU A 185 -9.67 -6.18 -11.87
N SER A 186 -9.82 -4.86 -12.03
CA SER A 186 -9.92 -4.24 -13.35
C SER A 186 -8.57 -3.90 -13.99
N GLU A 187 -7.56 -3.61 -13.17
CA GLU A 187 -6.24 -3.16 -13.64
C GLU A 187 -5.13 -4.22 -13.43
N GLY A 188 -5.42 -5.31 -12.73
CA GLY A 188 -4.43 -6.32 -12.36
C GLY A 188 -3.37 -5.81 -11.38
N THR A 189 -3.64 -4.68 -10.68
CA THR A 189 -2.70 -4.08 -9.74
C THR A 189 -2.54 -4.99 -8.52
N ALA A 190 -1.33 -5.46 -8.24
CA ALA A 190 -1.05 -6.15 -6.98
C ALA A 190 -1.12 -5.16 -5.80
N ILE A 191 -1.55 -5.65 -4.64
CA ILE A 191 -1.69 -4.80 -3.44
C ILE A 191 -0.96 -5.44 -2.27
N LEU A 192 -0.06 -4.69 -1.64
CA LEU A 192 0.48 -5.01 -0.32
C LEU A 192 -0.11 -4.05 0.70
N LEU A 193 -0.94 -4.59 1.58
CA LEU A 193 -1.63 -3.87 2.63
C LEU A 193 -0.96 -4.15 3.97
N VAL A 194 -0.63 -3.12 4.75
CA VAL A 194 -0.32 -3.30 6.16
C VAL A 194 -1.42 -2.67 7.00
N GLU A 195 -1.88 -3.38 8.01
CA GLU A 195 -3.01 -2.98 8.85
C GLU A 195 -2.84 -3.45 10.30
N GLN A 196 -3.37 -2.65 11.21
CA GLN A 196 -3.53 -3.05 12.61
C GLN A 196 -4.82 -3.86 12.79
N ASN A 197 -5.88 -3.54 12.05
CA ASN A 197 -7.13 -4.30 12.06
C ASN A 197 -6.96 -5.60 11.25
N ALA A 198 -6.40 -6.62 11.92
CA ALA A 198 -6.10 -7.91 11.30
C ALA A 198 -7.33 -8.59 10.67
N ARG A 199 -8.51 -8.51 11.33
CA ARG A 199 -9.75 -9.09 10.80
C ARG A 199 -10.16 -8.46 9.48
N LEU A 200 -10.04 -7.14 9.38
CA LEU A 200 -10.36 -6.41 8.15
C LEU A 200 -9.37 -6.77 7.03
N ALA A 201 -8.08 -6.74 7.36
CA ALA A 201 -7.01 -7.01 6.41
C ALA A 201 -7.06 -8.43 5.84
N LEU A 202 -7.22 -9.44 6.71
CA LEU A 202 -7.33 -10.84 6.29
C LEU A 202 -8.62 -11.13 5.50
N LYS A 203 -9.74 -10.43 5.76
CA LYS A 203 -10.94 -10.55 4.94
C LYS A 203 -10.80 -9.94 3.55
N PHE A 204 -9.89 -9.00 3.39
CA PHE A 204 -9.64 -8.30 2.13
C PHE A 204 -8.59 -9.02 1.26
N ALA A 205 -7.53 -9.55 1.89
CA ALA A 205 -6.42 -10.20 1.20
C ALA A 205 -6.68 -11.69 0.97
N GLY A 206 -6.06 -12.26 -0.07
CA GLY A 206 -6.05 -13.70 -0.30
C GLY A 206 -5.05 -14.44 0.59
N ARG A 207 -3.92 -13.79 0.91
CA ARG A 207 -2.81 -14.33 1.71
C ARG A 207 -2.29 -13.29 2.68
N GLY A 208 -1.78 -13.75 3.83
CA GLY A 208 -1.26 -12.87 4.86
C GLY A 208 0.01 -13.35 5.51
N TYR A 209 0.70 -12.39 6.10
CA TYR A 209 1.87 -12.58 6.94
C TYR A 209 1.62 -11.94 8.31
N VAL A 210 2.12 -12.56 9.37
CA VAL A 210 2.07 -12.01 10.73
C VAL A 210 3.47 -11.54 11.11
N LEU A 211 3.59 -10.25 11.42
CA LEU A 211 4.85 -9.60 11.80
C LEU A 211 4.84 -9.26 13.27
N GLU A 212 5.79 -9.78 14.03
CA GLU A 212 5.99 -9.51 15.46
C GLU A 212 7.42 -9.06 15.72
N THR A 213 7.58 -7.88 16.31
CA THR A 213 8.89 -7.34 16.74
C THR A 213 9.97 -7.51 15.66
N GLY A 214 9.62 -7.19 14.40
CA GLY A 214 10.54 -7.26 13.26
C GLY A 214 10.80 -8.66 12.69
N HIS A 215 10.06 -9.68 13.12
CA HIS A 215 10.16 -11.06 12.62
C HIS A 215 8.85 -11.51 11.97
N MET A 216 8.94 -12.21 10.85
CA MET A 216 7.79 -12.88 10.26
C MET A 216 7.56 -14.20 11.02
N VAL A 217 6.43 -14.30 11.74
CA VAL A 217 6.17 -15.45 12.63
C VAL A 217 5.19 -16.46 12.03
N LEU A 218 4.27 -16.02 11.20
CA LEU A 218 3.30 -16.87 10.48
C LEU A 218 3.08 -16.34 9.07
N GLU A 219 2.75 -17.26 8.16
CA GLU A 219 2.28 -16.96 6.80
C GLU A 219 1.24 -17.99 6.37
N GLY A 220 0.36 -17.63 5.47
CA GLY A 220 -0.62 -18.55 4.91
C GLY A 220 -1.80 -17.86 4.24
N ASP A 221 -2.73 -18.68 3.75
CA ASP A 221 -4.00 -18.21 3.23
C ASP A 221 -4.75 -17.42 4.31
N SER A 222 -5.38 -16.32 3.91
CA SER A 222 -6.06 -15.44 4.86
C SER A 222 -7.17 -16.15 5.64
N GLU A 223 -7.87 -17.10 5.03
CA GLU A 223 -8.90 -17.90 5.71
C GLU A 223 -8.29 -18.80 6.78
N ALA A 224 -7.14 -19.42 6.50
CA ALA A 224 -6.41 -20.24 7.48
C ALA A 224 -5.92 -19.39 8.65
N LEU A 225 -5.37 -18.19 8.38
CA LEU A 225 -4.94 -17.25 9.43
C LEU A 225 -6.10 -16.71 10.26
N LEU A 226 -7.27 -16.45 9.66
CA LEU A 226 -8.49 -16.06 10.40
C LEU A 226 -8.98 -17.14 11.37
N ASN A 227 -8.68 -18.41 11.07
CA ASN A 227 -9.08 -19.55 11.89
C ASN A 227 -7.98 -20.02 12.86
N ASN A 228 -6.76 -19.51 12.73
CA ASN A 228 -5.64 -19.83 13.61
C ASN A 228 -5.86 -19.29 15.03
N ASP A 229 -5.72 -20.12 16.06
CA ASP A 229 -6.01 -19.75 17.44
C ASP A 229 -5.04 -18.72 18.02
N ASP A 230 -3.77 -18.74 17.64
CA ASP A 230 -2.78 -17.77 18.08
C ASP A 230 -3.06 -16.38 17.46
N VAL A 231 -3.42 -16.35 16.17
CA VAL A 231 -3.85 -15.13 15.48
C VAL A 231 -5.13 -14.58 16.10
N LYS A 232 -6.10 -15.44 16.43
CA LYS A 232 -7.35 -15.02 17.11
C LYS A 232 -7.07 -14.36 18.45
N LYS A 233 -6.27 -15.01 19.29
CA LYS A 233 -5.94 -14.50 20.62
C LYS A 233 -5.14 -13.19 20.57
N ALA A 234 -4.16 -13.10 19.67
CA ALA A 234 -3.26 -11.95 19.61
C ALA A 234 -3.83 -10.73 18.87
N TYR A 235 -4.65 -10.96 17.81
CA TYR A 235 -4.99 -9.90 16.84
C TYR A 235 -6.47 -9.76 16.49
N LEU A 236 -7.36 -10.76 16.81
CA LEU A 236 -8.75 -10.72 16.38
C LEU A 236 -9.73 -10.36 17.49
N GLY A 237 -9.24 -10.18 18.73
CA GLY A 237 -10.07 -9.95 19.92
C GLY A 237 -10.89 -11.21 20.21
N GLY A 238 -10.31 -12.14 20.94
CA GLY A 238 -10.98 -13.35 21.40
C GLY A 238 -12.09 -13.06 22.39
#